data_0e4d12969e30d70194e4fa84af038615
#
_entry.id   0e4d12969e30d70194e4fa84af038615
#
_cell.length_a   1.000
_cell.length_b   1.000
_cell.length_c   1.000
_cell.angle_alpha   90.00
_cell.angle_beta   90.00
_cell.angle_gamma   90.00
#
_symmetry.space_group_name_H-M   'P 1'
#
loop_
_entity.id
_entity.type
_entity.pdbx_description
1 polymer ?
#
loop_
_entity_poly.entity_id
_entity_poly.type
_entity_poly.pdbx_seq_one_letter_code
_entity_poly.pdbx_strand_id
1 'polypeptide(L)'
;FYAELRPDTASRIWRLDGYRWRDKVFLSKRGKMNSVNVPMSIYEMHLGSWRGKKEEDETYPNFREIADWLVPYVQEMGFTHVELMPVTEYPLDMSWGYQVTGYYAVSSRYGTPQDFMYLVDKLHRAGIGVILDWVPAHFPKDAHGLIRFDGECCYEHADPRKGEMPQWGTLTYNYGRPEVQSFLISSAAFFADVYHIDGIRLDAVSAMLYLDFGKQQGEWVPNEEGHNINFEAVEFMRNLNQALHETFPGFITIAEESTAYPRVTHPIEEDGLGFSYKWNMGYMHDTLYYIGLDPIHRKFHHSAMTFSMEYAFSENYILPYSHDEVVHGKASMVNKICGDYEQKFSTLKTLYGYMFAHPGKKLLFMGDEFAQFIEWDYKKELDWNLPEEYDSHRGVKNFMAGLNRFYREHPAFYQIEDSWDGFEWMNVEDEEYSVFAFVRRSKKRKEQIVCVFNFTPVERIKYQLQAPGPGSLTEIFSSDQAEFSGAGRKNRKKKIRKRKKTDRKFGETDRDYIAEVDIPPLSVIYFLYEEAETSSTRKRNKIDQK
;
A
#
# COMPACT_ATOMS: atom_id res chain seq x y z
N PHE A 1 -4.87 -29.90 -2.00
CA PHE A 1 -5.53 -28.74 -1.37
C PHE A 1 -5.15 -28.61 0.12
N TYR A 2 -4.46 -29.60 0.69
CA TYR A 2 -4.00 -29.57 2.07
C TYR A 2 -2.73 -30.41 2.21
N ALA A 3 -1.74 -29.93 2.93
CA ALA A 3 -0.48 -30.62 3.17
C ALA A 3 -0.42 -31.18 4.59
N GLU A 4 0.47 -32.14 4.81
CA GLU A 4 0.87 -32.52 6.17
C GLU A 4 1.61 -31.35 6.83
N LEU A 5 1.57 -31.35 8.16
CA LEU A 5 2.38 -30.39 8.91
C LEU A 5 3.86 -30.78 8.78
N ARG A 6 4.68 -29.79 8.46
CA ARG A 6 6.13 -30.02 8.35
C ARG A 6 6.74 -30.60 9.67
N PRO A 7 7.81 -31.36 9.59
CA PRO A 7 8.69 -31.55 8.42
C PRO A 7 8.15 -32.54 7.37
N ASP A 8 6.97 -33.11 7.57
CA ASP A 8 6.36 -34.01 6.60
C ASP A 8 5.99 -33.25 5.32
N THR A 9 6.05 -33.94 4.17
CA THR A 9 5.96 -33.32 2.85
C THR A 9 4.84 -33.88 1.98
N ALA A 10 4.04 -34.81 2.50
CA ALA A 10 2.97 -35.43 1.72
C ALA A 10 1.72 -34.54 1.64
N SER A 11 0.97 -34.72 0.55
CA SER A 11 -0.36 -34.14 0.42
C SER A 11 -1.40 -34.98 1.14
N ARG A 12 -2.31 -34.33 1.87
CA ARG A 12 -3.45 -34.97 2.51
C ARG A 12 -4.67 -34.93 1.61
N ILE A 13 -5.39 -36.07 1.52
CA ILE A 13 -6.71 -36.08 0.88
C ILE A 13 -7.66 -35.26 1.76
N TRP A 14 -8.20 -34.19 1.21
CA TRP A 14 -9.06 -33.26 1.93
C TRP A 14 -10.26 -32.84 1.12
N ARG A 15 -11.42 -32.73 1.76
CA ARG A 15 -12.64 -32.22 1.14
C ARG A 15 -12.76 -30.73 1.44
N LEU A 16 -13.01 -29.93 0.42
CA LEU A 16 -13.18 -28.46 0.53
C LEU A 16 -14.64 -28.06 0.77
N ASP A 17 -15.56 -29.00 0.64
CA ASP A 17 -16.98 -28.80 0.94
C ASP A 17 -17.27 -28.72 2.45
N GLY A 18 -18.52 -28.39 2.79
CA GLY A 18 -19.00 -28.38 4.17
C GLY A 18 -18.85 -27.02 4.88
N TYR A 19 -18.11 -26.07 4.32
CA TYR A 19 -18.12 -24.70 4.84
C TYR A 19 -19.37 -23.95 4.36
N ARG A 20 -20.00 -23.21 5.28
CA ARG A 20 -21.19 -22.40 4.97
C ARG A 20 -20.87 -20.92 4.98
N TRP A 21 -20.63 -20.36 3.80
CA TRP A 21 -20.36 -18.95 3.58
C TRP A 21 -21.53 -18.03 3.99
N ARG A 22 -21.20 -16.87 4.54
CA ARG A 22 -22.16 -15.85 4.98
C ARG A 22 -21.88 -14.46 4.38
N ASP A 23 -21.01 -14.39 3.41
CA ASP A 23 -20.43 -13.19 2.79
C ASP A 23 -21.14 -12.70 1.52
N LYS A 24 -22.26 -13.29 1.12
CA LYS A 24 -22.99 -12.93 -0.11
C LYS A 24 -23.24 -11.43 -0.28
N VAL A 25 -23.52 -10.71 0.81
CA VAL A 25 -23.77 -9.26 0.78
C VAL A 25 -22.50 -8.51 0.43
N PHE A 26 -21.36 -8.96 0.95
CA PHE A 26 -20.05 -8.39 0.64
C PHE A 26 -19.71 -8.61 -0.83
N LEU A 27 -19.75 -9.84 -1.31
CA LEU A 27 -19.45 -10.19 -2.70
C LEU A 27 -20.31 -9.43 -3.70
N SER A 28 -21.60 -9.21 -3.40
CA SER A 28 -22.48 -8.39 -4.26
C SER A 28 -22.07 -6.91 -4.36
N LYS A 29 -21.26 -6.41 -3.44
CA LYS A 29 -20.75 -5.03 -3.40
C LYS A 29 -19.28 -4.91 -3.79
N ARG A 30 -18.56 -6.03 -3.95
CA ARG A 30 -17.12 -6.07 -4.19
C ARG A 30 -16.69 -5.16 -5.34
N GLY A 31 -17.32 -5.24 -6.49
CA GLY A 31 -16.98 -4.39 -7.64
C GLY A 31 -17.12 -2.89 -7.38
N LYS A 32 -18.02 -2.48 -6.47
CA LYS A 32 -18.12 -1.08 -6.04
C LYS A 32 -17.06 -0.73 -5.01
N MET A 33 -16.73 -1.63 -4.10
CA MET A 33 -15.72 -1.41 -3.05
C MET A 33 -14.30 -1.36 -3.60
N ASN A 34 -14.04 -2.06 -4.69
CA ASN A 34 -12.73 -2.14 -5.34
C ASN A 34 -12.60 -1.20 -6.55
N SER A 35 -13.53 -0.27 -6.72
CA SER A 35 -13.43 0.76 -7.76
C SER A 35 -12.31 1.76 -7.44
N VAL A 36 -11.64 2.27 -8.47
CA VAL A 36 -10.56 3.27 -8.35
C VAL A 36 -10.97 4.57 -7.64
N ASN A 37 -12.27 4.89 -7.63
CA ASN A 37 -12.81 6.13 -7.05
C ASN A 37 -13.27 6.00 -5.58
N VAL A 38 -12.88 4.94 -4.87
CA VAL A 38 -13.23 4.70 -3.47
C VAL A 38 -11.98 4.64 -2.60
N PRO A 39 -12.10 4.90 -1.29
CA PRO A 39 -10.96 4.82 -0.41
C PRO A 39 -10.49 3.37 -0.29
N MET A 40 -9.18 3.15 -0.43
CA MET A 40 -8.53 1.85 -0.19
C MET A 40 -7.30 2.08 0.68
N SER A 41 -7.34 1.51 1.87
CA SER A 41 -6.23 1.48 2.83
C SER A 41 -6.01 0.02 3.22
N ILE A 42 -4.82 -0.48 2.93
CA ILE A 42 -4.45 -1.90 3.01
C ILE A 42 -3.56 -2.10 4.22
N TYR A 43 -3.88 -3.11 5.02
CA TYR A 43 -3.06 -3.61 6.12
C TYR A 43 -2.35 -4.87 5.68
N GLU A 44 -1.07 -4.76 5.33
CA GLU A 44 -0.23 -5.90 4.96
C GLU A 44 0.23 -6.63 6.22
N MET A 45 0.13 -7.96 6.25
CA MET A 45 0.49 -8.72 7.43
C MET A 45 1.01 -10.12 7.18
N HIS A 46 1.94 -10.55 8.03
CA HIS A 46 2.39 -11.93 8.16
C HIS A 46 1.62 -12.61 9.29
N LEU A 47 0.78 -13.59 8.96
CA LEU A 47 -0.12 -14.26 9.93
C LEU A 47 0.62 -14.86 11.12
N GLY A 48 1.79 -15.47 10.86
CA GLY A 48 2.53 -16.22 11.86
C GLY A 48 3.20 -15.38 12.94
N SER A 49 3.45 -14.10 12.68
CA SER A 49 4.17 -13.22 13.61
C SER A 49 3.40 -11.95 13.96
N TRP A 50 2.10 -11.90 13.66
CA TRP A 50 1.28 -10.76 14.01
C TRP A 50 0.94 -10.73 15.50
N ARG A 51 0.38 -11.83 16.03
CA ARG A 51 0.02 -11.97 17.45
C ARG A 51 -0.04 -13.44 17.84
N GLY A 52 0.29 -13.75 19.11
CA GLY A 52 0.15 -15.09 19.70
C GLY A 52 1.36 -16.00 19.50
N LYS A 53 2.39 -15.57 18.77
CA LYS A 53 3.63 -16.34 18.60
C LYS A 53 4.69 -15.91 19.61
N LYS A 54 5.24 -16.89 20.32
CA LYS A 54 6.38 -16.72 21.21
C LYS A 54 7.66 -17.21 20.50
N GLU A 55 8.78 -16.55 20.75
CA GLU A 55 10.07 -16.87 20.11
C GLU A 55 10.50 -18.33 20.34
N GLU A 56 10.19 -18.90 21.51
CA GLU A 56 10.54 -20.27 21.90
C GLU A 56 9.52 -21.31 21.42
N ASP A 57 8.39 -20.89 20.82
CA ASP A 57 7.28 -21.76 20.45
C ASP A 57 7.25 -22.01 18.94
N GLU A 58 7.34 -23.28 18.54
CA GLU A 58 7.20 -23.67 17.13
C GLU A 58 5.73 -23.67 16.66
N THR A 59 4.79 -23.45 17.57
CA THR A 59 3.36 -23.39 17.24
C THR A 59 2.95 -22.01 16.72
N TYR A 60 1.96 -22.02 15.84
CA TYR A 60 1.35 -20.80 15.28
C TYR A 60 -0.10 -20.69 15.73
N PRO A 61 -0.62 -19.48 15.93
CA PRO A 61 -2.06 -19.29 16.09
C PRO A 61 -2.79 -19.81 14.85
N ASN A 62 -3.94 -20.43 15.04
CA ASN A 62 -4.73 -20.90 13.91
C ASN A 62 -5.55 -19.78 13.27
N PHE A 63 -6.03 -19.99 12.03
CA PHE A 63 -6.82 -19.01 11.29
C PHE A 63 -8.05 -18.49 12.06
N ARG A 64 -8.67 -19.30 12.94
CA ARG A 64 -9.85 -18.87 13.72
C ARG A 64 -9.45 -17.92 14.85
N GLU A 65 -8.40 -18.24 15.58
CA GLU A 65 -7.84 -17.38 16.62
C GLU A 65 -7.40 -16.04 16.03
N ILE A 66 -6.67 -16.10 14.89
CA ILE A 66 -6.28 -14.89 14.15
C ILE A 66 -7.52 -14.08 13.77
N ALA A 67 -8.56 -14.69 13.23
CA ALA A 67 -9.79 -13.98 12.84
C ALA A 67 -10.48 -13.30 14.03
N ASP A 68 -10.43 -13.91 15.22
CA ASP A 68 -11.05 -13.34 16.42
C ASP A 68 -10.32 -12.11 16.93
N TRP A 69 -9.01 -12.02 16.72
CA TRP A 69 -8.19 -10.86 17.09
C TRP A 69 -8.11 -9.81 15.98
N LEU A 70 -7.94 -10.24 14.74
CA LEU A 70 -7.67 -9.36 13.59
C LEU A 70 -8.88 -8.52 13.21
N VAL A 71 -10.07 -9.14 13.13
CA VAL A 71 -11.25 -8.44 12.63
C VAL A 71 -11.60 -7.20 13.46
N PRO A 72 -11.73 -7.28 14.81
CA PRO A 72 -11.98 -6.09 15.61
C PRO A 72 -10.84 -5.06 15.51
N TYR A 73 -9.59 -5.50 15.40
CA TYR A 73 -8.45 -4.61 15.29
C TYR A 73 -8.47 -3.80 13.98
N VAL A 74 -8.65 -4.46 12.85
CA VAL A 74 -8.71 -3.80 11.54
C VAL A 74 -9.91 -2.84 11.44
N GLN A 75 -11.05 -3.19 12.07
CA GLN A 75 -12.21 -2.29 12.17
C GLN A 75 -11.89 -1.05 13.04
N GLU A 76 -11.24 -1.23 14.19
CA GLU A 76 -10.80 -0.13 15.06
C GLU A 76 -9.85 0.82 14.31
N MET A 77 -8.87 0.25 13.63
CA MET A 77 -7.86 0.99 12.86
C MET A 77 -8.41 1.61 11.58
N GLY A 78 -9.57 1.15 11.09
CA GLY A 78 -10.26 1.72 9.93
C GLY A 78 -9.70 1.33 8.57
N PHE A 79 -8.83 0.32 8.48
CA PHE A 79 -8.37 -0.24 7.21
C PHE A 79 -9.52 -0.87 6.44
N THR A 80 -9.46 -0.82 5.11
CA THR A 80 -10.50 -1.35 4.22
C THR A 80 -10.21 -2.75 3.73
N HIS A 81 -8.93 -3.10 3.62
CA HIS A 81 -8.45 -4.40 3.16
C HIS A 81 -7.34 -4.91 4.06
N VAL A 82 -7.20 -6.22 4.10
CA VAL A 82 -6.03 -6.94 4.64
C VAL A 82 -5.32 -7.60 3.48
N GLU A 83 -4.02 -7.38 3.35
CA GLU A 83 -3.15 -8.11 2.44
C GLU A 83 -2.36 -9.13 3.24
N LEU A 84 -2.60 -10.40 2.95
CA LEU A 84 -1.92 -11.51 3.60
C LEU A 84 -0.65 -11.84 2.84
N MET A 85 0.52 -11.68 3.47
CA MET A 85 1.77 -12.28 2.97
C MET A 85 1.52 -13.76 2.66
N PRO A 86 2.35 -14.42 1.81
CA PRO A 86 1.97 -15.70 1.22
C PRO A 86 1.48 -16.73 2.22
N VAL A 87 0.22 -17.15 2.09
CA VAL A 87 -0.40 -18.22 2.89
C VAL A 87 -0.52 -19.54 2.14
N THR A 88 -0.04 -19.61 0.90
CA THR A 88 0.14 -20.85 0.16
C THR A 88 1.18 -21.73 0.83
N GLU A 89 1.06 -23.06 0.73
CA GLU A 89 1.95 -23.98 1.45
C GLU A 89 3.41 -23.85 1.02
N TYR A 90 4.31 -23.74 2.00
CA TYR A 90 5.75 -23.56 1.80
C TYR A 90 6.56 -24.30 2.88
N PRO A 91 7.78 -24.80 2.57
CA PRO A 91 8.56 -25.60 3.52
C PRO A 91 9.36 -24.78 4.53
N LEU A 92 9.82 -23.57 4.16
CA LEU A 92 10.84 -22.81 4.86
C LEU A 92 10.28 -21.52 5.49
N ASP A 93 10.21 -21.44 6.83
CA ASP A 93 9.67 -20.26 7.53
C ASP A 93 10.43 -18.96 7.23
N MET A 94 11.76 -19.04 7.12
CA MET A 94 12.57 -17.87 6.81
C MET A 94 12.34 -17.29 5.41
N SER A 95 11.58 -18.00 4.56
CA SER A 95 11.13 -17.45 3.27
C SER A 95 9.86 -16.59 3.39
N TRP A 96 9.27 -16.50 4.59
CA TRP A 96 8.01 -15.77 4.86
C TRP A 96 6.83 -16.21 3.98
N GLY A 97 6.97 -17.36 3.32
CA GLY A 97 6.00 -17.90 2.39
C GLY A 97 6.32 -17.70 0.91
N TYR A 98 7.39 -16.96 0.56
CA TYR A 98 7.75 -16.70 -0.84
C TYR A 98 8.38 -17.89 -1.58
N GLN A 99 8.68 -19.00 -0.89
CA GLN A 99 9.16 -20.24 -1.51
C GLN A 99 8.04 -21.30 -1.55
N VAL A 100 7.06 -21.07 -2.40
CA VAL A 100 5.83 -21.87 -2.48
C VAL A 100 6.08 -23.26 -3.08
N THR A 101 5.58 -24.30 -2.42
CA THR A 101 5.56 -25.68 -2.94
C THR A 101 4.13 -26.19 -3.21
N GLY A 102 3.12 -25.57 -2.60
CA GLY A 102 1.72 -25.98 -2.72
C GLY A 102 0.78 -24.89 -3.22
N TYR A 103 0.74 -24.66 -4.53
CA TYR A 103 0.00 -23.55 -5.18
C TYR A 103 -1.53 -23.62 -5.04
N TYR A 104 -2.09 -24.72 -4.57
CA TYR A 104 -3.54 -24.93 -4.34
C TYR A 104 -3.85 -25.26 -2.88
N ALA A 105 -2.87 -25.09 -2.00
CA ALA A 105 -3.03 -25.41 -0.58
C ALA A 105 -2.76 -24.17 0.27
N VAL A 106 -3.64 -23.92 1.23
CA VAL A 106 -3.32 -23.00 2.34
C VAL A 106 -2.37 -23.67 3.31
N SER A 107 -1.46 -22.89 3.90
CA SER A 107 -0.44 -23.43 4.79
C SER A 107 -1.05 -24.17 5.98
N SER A 108 -0.64 -25.42 6.15
CA SER A 108 -1.06 -26.29 7.24
C SER A 108 -0.65 -25.79 8.63
N ARG A 109 0.30 -24.85 8.70
CA ARG A 109 0.74 -24.17 9.94
C ARG A 109 -0.38 -23.51 10.70
N TYR A 110 -1.35 -22.94 9.96
CA TYR A 110 -2.41 -22.09 10.51
C TYR A 110 -3.76 -22.81 10.61
N GLY A 111 -3.82 -24.10 10.29
CA GLY A 111 -5.05 -24.89 10.40
C GLY A 111 -5.53 -25.48 9.09
N THR A 112 -6.83 -25.72 9.01
CA THR A 112 -7.47 -26.38 7.86
C THR A 112 -7.92 -25.39 6.79
N PRO A 113 -8.19 -25.85 5.55
CA PRO A 113 -8.84 -25.03 4.52
C PRO A 113 -10.13 -24.34 4.99
N GLN A 114 -10.97 -25.03 5.77
CA GLN A 114 -12.21 -24.44 6.30
C GLN A 114 -11.94 -23.37 7.38
N ASP A 115 -10.81 -23.44 8.08
CA ASP A 115 -10.41 -22.39 9.03
C ASP A 115 -9.97 -21.12 8.30
N PHE A 116 -9.32 -21.26 7.14
CA PHE A 116 -9.03 -20.13 6.26
C PHE A 116 -10.31 -19.51 5.67
N MET A 117 -11.26 -20.36 5.21
CA MET A 117 -12.59 -19.88 4.79
C MET A 117 -13.28 -19.08 5.91
N TYR A 118 -13.13 -19.51 7.18
CA TYR A 118 -13.70 -18.78 8.32
C TYR A 118 -13.06 -17.41 8.51
N LEU A 119 -11.75 -17.29 8.35
CA LEU A 119 -11.04 -16.01 8.44
C LEU A 119 -11.57 -15.04 7.37
N VAL A 120 -11.62 -15.48 6.11
CA VAL A 120 -12.11 -14.65 4.99
C VAL A 120 -13.58 -14.26 5.18
N ASP A 121 -14.47 -15.23 5.50
CA ASP A 121 -15.89 -14.96 5.74
C ASP A 121 -16.10 -13.93 6.88
N LYS A 122 -15.28 -14.01 7.93
CA LYS A 122 -15.38 -13.10 9.07
C LYS A 122 -14.92 -11.69 8.73
N LEU A 123 -13.85 -11.54 7.92
CA LEU A 123 -13.40 -10.26 7.37
C LEU A 123 -14.46 -9.64 6.45
N HIS A 124 -15.01 -10.42 5.53
CA HIS A 124 -16.09 -9.97 4.62
C HIS A 124 -17.33 -9.48 5.37
N ARG A 125 -17.75 -10.21 6.40
CA ARG A 125 -18.89 -9.80 7.24
C ARG A 125 -18.63 -8.49 8.01
N ALA A 126 -17.37 -8.18 8.25
CA ALA A 126 -16.94 -6.90 8.83
C ALA A 126 -16.77 -5.79 7.78
N GLY A 127 -16.97 -6.10 6.49
CA GLY A 127 -16.80 -5.15 5.39
C GLY A 127 -15.34 -4.93 4.97
N ILE A 128 -14.46 -5.89 5.25
CA ILE A 128 -13.02 -5.84 5.00
C ILE A 128 -12.70 -6.80 3.85
N GLY A 129 -12.03 -6.29 2.79
CA GLY A 129 -11.56 -7.11 1.68
C GLY A 129 -10.28 -7.87 2.02
N VAL A 130 -10.02 -8.98 1.30
CA VAL A 130 -8.86 -9.83 1.50
C VAL A 130 -8.05 -9.93 0.21
N ILE A 131 -6.81 -9.51 0.27
CA ILE A 131 -5.82 -9.63 -0.81
C ILE A 131 -4.83 -10.70 -0.40
N LEU A 132 -4.45 -11.56 -1.33
CA LEU A 132 -3.43 -12.58 -1.13
C LEU A 132 -2.16 -12.18 -1.86
N ASP A 133 -1.04 -12.17 -1.16
CA ASP A 133 0.27 -12.11 -1.79
C ASP A 133 0.55 -13.46 -2.46
N TRP A 134 0.69 -13.45 -3.79
CA TRP A 134 0.76 -14.63 -4.63
C TRP A 134 2.05 -14.62 -5.46
N VAL A 135 2.78 -15.73 -5.46
CA VAL A 135 4.15 -15.82 -5.96
C VAL A 135 4.22 -16.58 -7.27
N PRO A 136 3.96 -15.96 -8.44
CA PRO A 136 4.08 -16.61 -9.74
C PRO A 136 5.46 -16.48 -10.38
N ALA A 137 6.38 -15.71 -9.79
CA ALA A 137 7.67 -15.39 -10.39
C ALA A 137 8.65 -16.56 -10.31
N HIS A 138 8.62 -17.32 -9.22
CA HIS A 138 9.59 -18.37 -8.96
C HIS A 138 9.06 -19.43 -8.00
N PHE A 139 9.81 -20.55 -7.89
CA PHE A 139 9.54 -21.62 -6.93
C PHE A 139 10.85 -22.26 -6.44
N PRO A 140 10.85 -22.89 -5.22
CA PRO A 140 12.06 -23.44 -4.63
C PRO A 140 12.50 -24.74 -5.31
N LYS A 141 13.76 -25.13 -5.04
CA LYS A 141 14.39 -26.36 -5.57
C LYS A 141 14.17 -27.58 -4.65
N ASP A 142 13.13 -27.58 -3.83
CA ASP A 142 12.77 -28.70 -2.96
C ASP A 142 12.31 -29.90 -3.76
N ALA A 143 12.89 -31.07 -3.51
CA ALA A 143 12.67 -32.30 -4.28
C ALA A 143 11.22 -32.83 -4.23
N HIS A 144 10.43 -32.44 -3.22
CA HIS A 144 9.01 -32.77 -3.10
C HIS A 144 8.09 -31.72 -3.76
N GLY A 145 8.68 -30.63 -4.31
CA GLY A 145 7.97 -29.54 -4.99
C GLY A 145 7.84 -29.77 -6.50
N LEU A 146 8.01 -28.68 -7.26
CA LEU A 146 7.76 -28.68 -8.71
C LEU A 146 9.01 -28.94 -9.56
N ILE A 147 10.22 -28.82 -8.99
CA ILE A 147 11.46 -29.05 -9.72
C ILE A 147 11.50 -30.44 -10.34
N ARG A 148 11.74 -30.50 -11.65
CA ARG A 148 11.82 -31.75 -12.40
C ARG A 148 10.73 -32.74 -12.04
N PHE A 149 9.49 -32.29 -12.04
CA PHE A 149 8.33 -32.93 -11.44
C PHE A 149 8.13 -34.40 -11.84
N ASP A 150 8.41 -34.73 -13.08
CA ASP A 150 8.37 -36.10 -13.61
C ASP A 150 9.75 -36.63 -14.05
N GLY A 151 10.82 -35.97 -13.59
CA GLY A 151 12.20 -36.23 -14.00
C GLY A 151 12.72 -35.27 -15.06
N GLU A 152 11.83 -34.48 -15.68
CA GLU A 152 12.14 -33.43 -16.65
C GLU A 152 11.68 -32.05 -16.19
N CYS A 153 12.07 -30.98 -16.91
CA CYS A 153 11.68 -29.61 -16.62
C CYS A 153 10.23 -29.36 -17.08
N CYS A 154 9.24 -29.69 -16.26
CA CYS A 154 7.82 -29.48 -16.57
C CYS A 154 7.37 -28.04 -16.36
N TYR A 155 7.84 -27.40 -15.31
CA TYR A 155 7.44 -26.04 -14.92
C TYR A 155 8.49 -25.00 -15.24
N GLU A 156 9.78 -25.33 -15.12
CA GLU A 156 10.91 -24.48 -15.40
C GLU A 156 11.44 -24.67 -16.85
N HIS A 157 12.27 -23.72 -17.29
CA HIS A 157 13.04 -23.91 -18.51
C HIS A 157 14.20 -24.89 -18.29
N ALA A 158 14.50 -25.72 -19.30
CA ALA A 158 15.66 -26.63 -19.28
C ALA A 158 17.01 -25.88 -19.38
N ASP A 159 17.04 -24.72 -20.05
CA ASP A 159 18.21 -23.84 -20.09
C ASP A 159 18.29 -23.04 -18.77
N PRO A 160 19.34 -23.25 -17.93
CA PRO A 160 19.45 -22.57 -16.64
C PRO A 160 19.54 -21.04 -16.77
N ARG A 161 19.99 -20.51 -17.91
CA ARG A 161 20.01 -19.05 -18.15
C ARG A 161 18.60 -18.46 -18.22
N LYS A 162 17.58 -19.25 -18.55
CA LYS A 162 16.17 -18.88 -18.51
C LYS A 162 15.46 -19.40 -17.26
N GLY A 163 15.81 -20.60 -16.82
CA GLY A 163 15.08 -21.35 -15.78
C GLY A 163 15.58 -21.14 -14.36
N GLU A 164 16.70 -20.45 -14.13
CA GLU A 164 17.23 -20.21 -12.78
C GLU A 164 17.18 -18.74 -12.40
N MET A 165 16.91 -18.52 -11.10
CA MET A 165 17.02 -17.21 -10.43
C MET A 165 18.15 -17.30 -9.40
N PRO A 166 19.41 -17.04 -9.78
CA PRO A 166 20.57 -17.24 -8.91
C PRO A 166 20.54 -16.41 -7.63
N GLN A 167 20.01 -15.19 -7.70
CA GLN A 167 19.94 -14.27 -6.57
C GLN A 167 19.14 -14.84 -5.39
N TRP A 168 18.08 -15.62 -5.67
CA TRP A 168 17.21 -16.23 -4.65
C TRP A 168 17.41 -17.74 -4.49
N GLY A 169 18.26 -18.35 -5.33
CA GLY A 169 18.47 -19.79 -5.34
C GLY A 169 17.26 -20.60 -5.81
N THR A 170 16.32 -19.98 -6.52
CA THR A 170 15.05 -20.56 -6.97
C THR A 170 15.04 -20.83 -8.47
N LEU A 171 13.92 -21.35 -8.97
CA LEU A 171 13.67 -21.58 -10.39
C LEU A 171 12.59 -20.64 -10.91
N THR A 172 12.71 -20.23 -12.18
CA THR A 172 11.73 -19.39 -12.88
C THR A 172 10.80 -20.26 -13.72
N TYR A 173 9.51 -19.92 -13.74
CA TYR A 173 8.53 -20.61 -14.58
C TYR A 173 8.77 -20.41 -16.09
N ASN A 174 8.47 -21.45 -16.86
CA ASN A 174 8.40 -21.39 -18.32
C ASN A 174 7.01 -20.90 -18.75
N TYR A 175 6.82 -19.59 -18.81
CA TYR A 175 5.53 -18.97 -19.16
C TYR A 175 5.13 -19.23 -20.61
N GLY A 176 6.03 -19.65 -21.50
CA GLY A 176 5.72 -20.02 -22.87
C GLY A 176 4.96 -21.35 -22.99
N ARG A 177 4.86 -22.14 -21.90
CA ARG A 177 4.11 -23.40 -21.90
C ARG A 177 2.66 -23.16 -21.49
N PRO A 178 1.67 -23.49 -22.35
CA PRO A 178 0.25 -23.35 -22.02
C PRO A 178 -0.15 -24.08 -20.73
N GLU A 179 0.48 -25.23 -20.44
CA GLU A 179 0.21 -26.02 -19.23
C GLU A 179 0.65 -25.26 -17.98
N VAL A 180 1.78 -24.55 -18.05
CA VAL A 180 2.29 -23.72 -16.93
C VAL A 180 1.41 -22.51 -16.73
N GLN A 181 1.02 -21.82 -17.80
CA GLN A 181 0.05 -20.72 -17.72
C GLN A 181 -1.27 -21.21 -17.12
N SER A 182 -1.82 -22.32 -17.61
CA SER A 182 -3.06 -22.92 -17.08
C SER A 182 -2.94 -23.25 -15.60
N PHE A 183 -1.81 -23.83 -15.17
CA PHE A 183 -1.56 -24.15 -13.77
C PHE A 183 -1.57 -22.90 -12.89
N LEU A 184 -0.86 -21.85 -13.27
CA LEU A 184 -0.76 -20.62 -12.49
C LEU A 184 -2.09 -19.84 -12.47
N ILE A 185 -2.73 -19.64 -13.63
CA ILE A 185 -4.02 -18.94 -13.73
C ILE A 185 -5.08 -19.67 -12.91
N SER A 186 -5.13 -21.02 -13.01
CA SER A 186 -6.08 -21.82 -12.24
C SER A 186 -5.81 -21.76 -10.73
N SER A 187 -4.54 -21.62 -10.30
CA SER A 187 -4.20 -21.40 -8.88
C SER A 187 -4.79 -20.10 -8.35
N ALA A 188 -4.59 -18.99 -9.06
CA ALA A 188 -5.17 -17.70 -8.68
C ALA A 188 -6.70 -17.73 -8.67
N ALA A 189 -7.31 -18.30 -9.73
CA ALA A 189 -8.76 -18.49 -9.84
C ALA A 189 -9.32 -19.38 -8.73
N PHE A 190 -8.58 -20.42 -8.32
CA PHE A 190 -8.97 -21.31 -7.22
C PHE A 190 -9.09 -20.56 -5.89
N PHE A 191 -8.15 -19.67 -5.57
CA PHE A 191 -8.25 -18.85 -4.36
C PHE A 191 -9.41 -17.85 -4.43
N ALA A 192 -9.69 -17.29 -5.61
CA ALA A 192 -10.84 -16.41 -5.81
C ALA A 192 -12.19 -17.14 -5.70
N ASP A 193 -12.31 -18.34 -6.26
CA ASP A 193 -13.56 -19.12 -6.31
C ASP A 193 -13.84 -19.86 -5.01
N VAL A 194 -12.82 -20.54 -4.45
CA VAL A 194 -12.99 -21.44 -3.30
C VAL A 194 -12.85 -20.71 -1.96
N TYR A 195 -11.93 -19.75 -1.90
CA TYR A 195 -11.67 -19.01 -0.67
C TYR A 195 -12.22 -17.58 -0.66
N HIS A 196 -12.87 -17.17 -1.76
CA HIS A 196 -13.52 -15.88 -1.92
C HIS A 196 -12.60 -14.66 -1.73
N ILE A 197 -11.28 -14.80 -1.91
CA ILE A 197 -10.38 -13.63 -1.81
C ILE A 197 -10.77 -12.57 -2.86
N ASP A 198 -10.45 -11.30 -2.59
CA ASP A 198 -10.88 -10.16 -3.40
C ASP A 198 -9.82 -9.65 -4.35
N GLY A 199 -8.61 -10.12 -4.19
CA GLY A 199 -7.50 -9.76 -5.06
C GLY A 199 -6.24 -10.54 -4.77
N ILE A 200 -5.27 -10.38 -5.65
CA ILE A 200 -3.91 -10.88 -5.51
C ILE A 200 -2.90 -9.76 -5.73
N ARG A 201 -1.84 -9.76 -4.94
CA ARG A 201 -0.61 -9.03 -5.24
C ARG A 201 0.36 -10.02 -5.87
N LEU A 202 0.88 -9.72 -7.06
CA LEU A 202 1.89 -10.51 -7.72
C LEU A 202 3.27 -10.06 -7.24
N ASP A 203 3.96 -10.99 -6.61
CA ASP A 203 5.34 -10.84 -6.17
C ASP A 203 6.30 -10.77 -7.34
N ALA A 204 7.30 -9.89 -7.27
CA ALA A 204 8.46 -9.82 -8.15
C ALA A 204 8.13 -9.75 -9.65
N VAL A 205 7.14 -8.94 -10.06
CA VAL A 205 6.76 -8.77 -11.48
C VAL A 205 7.94 -8.31 -12.33
N SER A 206 8.83 -7.47 -11.81
CA SER A 206 10.06 -7.07 -12.50
C SER A 206 10.93 -8.26 -12.90
N ALA A 207 11.05 -9.27 -12.03
CA ALA A 207 11.82 -10.49 -12.32
C ALA A 207 11.15 -11.38 -13.38
N MET A 208 9.83 -11.25 -13.56
CA MET A 208 9.11 -11.92 -14.64
C MET A 208 9.28 -11.19 -15.98
N LEU A 209 9.23 -9.86 -15.97
CA LEU A 209 9.30 -9.01 -17.16
C LEU A 209 10.67 -8.98 -17.83
N TYR A 210 11.75 -9.11 -17.04
CA TYR A 210 13.09 -8.91 -17.54
C TYR A 210 13.95 -10.17 -17.44
N LEU A 211 14.39 -10.68 -18.60
CA LEU A 211 15.22 -11.90 -18.73
C LEU A 211 16.58 -11.81 -18.05
N ASP A 212 17.09 -10.58 -17.89
CA ASP A 212 18.37 -10.25 -17.25
C ASP A 212 18.24 -9.83 -15.78
N PHE A 213 17.03 -9.89 -15.21
CA PHE A 213 16.83 -9.49 -13.80
C PHE A 213 17.70 -10.31 -12.85
N GLY A 214 18.54 -9.62 -12.06
CA GLY A 214 19.45 -10.25 -11.10
C GLY A 214 20.57 -11.12 -11.71
N LYS A 215 20.82 -11.02 -13.03
CA LYS A 215 21.81 -11.81 -13.78
C LYS A 215 22.92 -10.95 -14.34
N GLN A 216 24.12 -11.55 -14.48
CA GLN A 216 25.27 -10.91 -15.09
C GLN A 216 25.29 -11.14 -16.61
N GLN A 217 26.14 -10.40 -17.31
CA GLN A 217 26.35 -10.61 -18.74
C GLN A 217 26.78 -12.06 -19.05
N GLY A 218 26.04 -12.73 -19.94
CA GLY A 218 26.25 -14.14 -20.30
C GLY A 218 25.44 -15.13 -19.45
N GLU A 219 24.79 -14.71 -18.39
CA GLU A 219 23.93 -15.55 -17.53
C GLU A 219 22.47 -15.54 -17.96
N TRP A 220 22.11 -14.82 -19.00
CA TRP A 220 20.77 -14.74 -19.55
C TRP A 220 20.77 -14.85 -21.08
N VAL A 221 19.60 -15.08 -21.66
CA VAL A 221 19.40 -15.21 -23.11
C VAL A 221 18.38 -14.15 -23.54
N PRO A 222 18.73 -13.29 -24.52
CA PRO A 222 17.78 -12.32 -25.05
C PRO A 222 16.57 -13.00 -25.73
N ASN A 223 15.49 -12.25 -25.86
CA ASN A 223 14.33 -12.66 -26.63
C ASN A 223 14.65 -12.71 -28.15
N GLU A 224 13.66 -13.08 -28.97
CA GLU A 224 13.82 -13.22 -30.42
C GLU A 224 14.15 -11.91 -31.15
N GLU A 225 13.86 -10.76 -30.52
CA GLU A 225 14.20 -9.42 -31.03
C GLU A 225 15.58 -8.92 -30.53
N GLY A 226 16.27 -9.71 -29.69
CA GLY A 226 17.57 -9.33 -29.14
C GLY A 226 17.49 -8.46 -27.89
N HIS A 227 16.32 -8.30 -27.26
CA HIS A 227 16.07 -7.50 -26.07
C HIS A 227 15.92 -8.34 -24.81
N ASN A 228 15.85 -7.68 -23.65
CA ASN A 228 15.72 -8.33 -22.34
C ASN A 228 14.26 -8.52 -21.88
N ILE A 229 13.27 -8.08 -22.64
CA ILE A 229 11.85 -8.27 -22.27
C ILE A 229 11.44 -9.71 -22.45
N ASN A 230 10.78 -10.29 -21.46
CA ASN A 230 10.20 -11.62 -21.49
C ASN A 230 8.77 -11.57 -22.06
N PHE A 231 8.63 -11.73 -23.38
CA PHE A 231 7.32 -11.67 -24.04
C PHE A 231 6.36 -12.76 -23.55
N GLU A 232 6.87 -13.94 -23.20
CA GLU A 232 6.08 -15.05 -22.67
C GLU A 232 5.45 -14.69 -21.32
N ALA A 233 6.18 -13.97 -20.45
CA ALA A 233 5.65 -13.48 -19.18
C ALA A 233 4.66 -12.32 -19.38
N VAL A 234 4.90 -11.43 -20.35
CA VAL A 234 3.94 -10.36 -20.72
C VAL A 234 2.60 -10.96 -21.14
N GLU A 235 2.63 -11.97 -22.03
CA GLU A 235 1.42 -12.68 -22.47
C GLU A 235 0.72 -13.39 -21.30
N PHE A 236 1.49 -14.09 -20.47
CA PHE A 236 0.95 -14.74 -19.26
C PHE A 236 0.21 -13.75 -18.35
N MET A 237 0.79 -12.59 -18.06
CA MET A 237 0.18 -11.59 -17.18
C MET A 237 -1.11 -11.01 -17.79
N ARG A 238 -1.13 -10.76 -19.11
CA ARG A 238 -2.34 -10.33 -19.81
C ARG A 238 -3.44 -11.39 -19.70
N ASN A 239 -3.11 -12.65 -19.98
CA ASN A 239 -4.05 -13.78 -19.88
C ASN A 239 -4.56 -13.97 -18.45
N LEU A 240 -3.71 -13.85 -17.44
CA LEU A 240 -4.07 -13.91 -16.02
C LEU A 240 -5.08 -12.80 -15.66
N ASN A 241 -4.75 -11.54 -15.97
CA ASN A 241 -5.58 -10.39 -15.64
C ASN A 241 -6.94 -10.46 -16.35
N GLN A 242 -6.96 -10.82 -17.64
CA GLN A 242 -8.18 -11.00 -18.38
C GLN A 242 -9.07 -12.09 -17.76
N ALA A 243 -8.50 -13.28 -17.52
CA ALA A 243 -9.24 -14.41 -16.96
C ALA A 243 -9.86 -14.09 -15.59
N LEU A 244 -9.11 -13.45 -14.71
CA LEU A 244 -9.57 -13.09 -13.36
C LEU A 244 -10.63 -11.99 -13.37
N HIS A 245 -10.45 -10.92 -14.15
CA HIS A 245 -11.39 -9.81 -14.19
C HIS A 245 -12.71 -10.18 -14.88
N GLU A 246 -12.68 -11.04 -15.92
CA GLU A 246 -13.88 -11.53 -16.59
C GLU A 246 -14.66 -12.51 -15.72
N THR A 247 -13.95 -13.38 -14.97
CA THR A 247 -14.59 -14.44 -14.16
C THR A 247 -15.12 -13.92 -12.84
N PHE A 248 -14.38 -13.00 -12.19
CA PHE A 248 -14.65 -12.54 -10.83
C PHE A 248 -14.85 -11.01 -10.81
N PRO A 249 -16.06 -10.48 -11.04
CA PRO A 249 -16.32 -9.05 -11.07
C PRO A 249 -15.86 -8.33 -9.80
N GLY A 250 -15.03 -7.31 -9.97
CA GLY A 250 -14.43 -6.53 -8.88
C GLY A 250 -13.25 -7.20 -8.18
N PHE A 251 -12.72 -8.29 -8.72
CA PHE A 251 -11.43 -8.83 -8.30
C PHE A 251 -10.32 -7.85 -8.70
N ILE A 252 -9.32 -7.66 -7.84
CA ILE A 252 -8.19 -6.76 -8.11
C ILE A 252 -6.88 -7.54 -8.25
N THR A 253 -6.04 -7.07 -9.16
CA THR A 253 -4.68 -7.57 -9.34
C THR A 253 -3.70 -6.43 -9.13
N ILE A 254 -2.66 -6.67 -8.35
CA ILE A 254 -1.67 -5.67 -7.94
C ILE A 254 -0.29 -6.14 -8.37
N ALA A 255 0.44 -5.31 -9.09
CA ALA A 255 1.81 -5.63 -9.50
C ALA A 255 2.83 -5.03 -8.53
N GLU A 256 3.70 -5.86 -7.96
CA GLU A 256 4.96 -5.37 -7.42
C GLU A 256 5.96 -5.25 -8.59
N GLU A 257 6.01 -4.07 -9.17
CA GLU A 257 6.86 -3.77 -10.31
C GLU A 257 7.65 -2.48 -10.01
N SER A 258 8.96 -2.60 -9.89
CA SER A 258 9.87 -1.55 -9.43
C SER A 258 10.58 -0.79 -10.55
N THR A 259 10.34 -1.18 -11.81
CA THR A 259 10.99 -0.57 -12.96
C THR A 259 10.12 0.48 -13.66
N ALA A 260 10.63 1.04 -14.75
CA ALA A 260 9.89 1.97 -15.61
C ALA A 260 9.10 1.24 -16.72
N TYR A 261 8.74 -0.06 -16.55
CA TYR A 261 7.91 -0.75 -17.54
C TYR A 261 6.58 -0.01 -17.69
N PRO A 262 6.19 0.37 -18.92
CA PRO A 262 5.04 1.25 -19.13
C PRO A 262 3.72 0.46 -19.15
N ARG A 263 2.61 1.16 -18.83
CA ARG A 263 1.24 0.67 -19.00
C ARG A 263 0.92 -0.61 -18.23
N VAL A 264 1.49 -0.76 -17.04
CA VAL A 264 1.22 -1.92 -16.18
C VAL A 264 -0.27 -2.00 -15.81
N THR A 265 -0.89 -0.86 -15.51
CA THR A 265 -2.30 -0.78 -15.10
C THR A 265 -3.25 -0.30 -16.21
N HIS A 266 -2.75 -0.16 -17.42
CA HIS A 266 -3.59 0.20 -18.56
C HIS A 266 -4.33 -1.04 -19.10
N PRO A 267 -5.47 -0.84 -19.78
CA PRO A 267 -6.22 -1.92 -20.43
C PRO A 267 -5.38 -2.69 -21.45
N ILE A 268 -5.66 -3.99 -21.59
CA ILE A 268 -4.95 -4.87 -22.54
C ILE A 268 -5.15 -4.39 -23.98
N GLU A 269 -6.32 -3.86 -24.31
CA GLU A 269 -6.67 -3.28 -25.62
C GLU A 269 -5.83 -2.05 -25.97
N GLU A 270 -5.26 -1.39 -24.96
CA GLU A 270 -4.35 -0.26 -25.10
C GLU A 270 -2.87 -0.67 -24.98
N ASP A 271 -2.58 -1.94 -25.19
CA ASP A 271 -1.25 -2.54 -25.04
C ASP A 271 -0.70 -2.55 -23.60
N GLY A 272 -1.60 -2.46 -22.62
CA GLY A 272 -1.27 -2.59 -21.20
C GLY A 272 -1.15 -4.03 -20.73
N LEU A 273 -0.76 -4.22 -19.45
CA LEU A 273 -0.75 -5.54 -18.82
C LEU A 273 -2.08 -5.89 -18.15
N GLY A 274 -2.98 -4.92 -17.94
CA GLY A 274 -4.31 -5.11 -17.38
C GLY A 274 -4.39 -5.24 -15.86
N PHE A 275 -3.33 -4.92 -15.12
CA PHE A 275 -3.39 -4.88 -13.65
C PHE A 275 -4.33 -3.78 -13.15
N SER A 276 -4.96 -4.02 -12.01
CA SER A 276 -5.77 -2.99 -11.35
C SER A 276 -4.91 -1.88 -10.74
N TYR A 277 -3.79 -2.27 -10.13
CA TYR A 277 -2.87 -1.35 -9.44
C TYR A 277 -1.42 -1.80 -9.59
N LYS A 278 -0.51 -0.85 -9.35
CA LYS A 278 0.94 -1.05 -9.26
C LYS A 278 1.46 -0.41 -7.98
N TRP A 279 2.40 -1.06 -7.27
CA TRP A 279 3.13 -0.42 -6.17
C TRP A 279 4.01 0.72 -6.67
N ASN A 280 3.96 1.88 -6.01
CA ASN A 280 4.82 3.01 -6.30
C ASN A 280 6.12 2.93 -5.49
N MET A 281 7.06 2.12 -5.98
CA MET A 281 8.36 1.92 -5.30
C MET A 281 9.21 3.19 -5.32
N GLY A 282 9.10 4.02 -6.37
CA GLY A 282 9.79 5.32 -6.45
C GLY A 282 9.36 6.27 -5.34
N TYR A 283 8.05 6.44 -5.14
CA TYR A 283 7.49 7.21 -4.02
C TYR A 283 8.04 6.72 -2.66
N MET A 284 8.03 5.42 -2.44
CA MET A 284 8.50 4.80 -1.21
C MET A 284 9.98 5.12 -0.96
N HIS A 285 10.85 4.87 -1.94
CA HIS A 285 12.29 5.13 -1.82
C HIS A 285 12.58 6.62 -1.56
N ASP A 286 11.98 7.52 -2.33
CA ASP A 286 12.22 8.96 -2.24
C ASP A 286 11.79 9.52 -0.88
N THR A 287 10.62 9.12 -0.39
CA THR A 287 10.10 9.60 0.90
C THR A 287 10.88 9.04 2.07
N LEU A 288 11.28 7.76 2.04
CA LEU A 288 12.14 7.15 3.07
C LEU A 288 13.54 7.76 3.08
N TYR A 289 14.13 8.01 1.91
CA TYR A 289 15.38 8.75 1.80
C TYR A 289 15.26 10.13 2.47
N TYR A 290 14.21 10.89 2.14
CA TYR A 290 14.03 12.25 2.66
C TYR A 290 13.90 12.30 4.19
N ILE A 291 13.10 11.42 4.80
CA ILE A 291 12.95 11.41 6.26
C ILE A 291 14.20 10.92 7.00
N GLY A 292 15.04 10.12 6.34
CA GLY A 292 16.33 9.66 6.86
C GLY A 292 17.36 10.78 6.98
N LEU A 293 17.19 11.88 6.26
CA LEU A 293 18.08 13.03 6.35
C LEU A 293 17.86 13.80 7.65
N ASP A 294 18.95 14.35 8.21
CA ASP A 294 18.85 15.36 9.25
C ASP A 294 17.98 16.53 8.76
N PRO A 295 17.03 17.04 9.56
CA PRO A 295 16.14 18.12 9.17
C PRO A 295 16.83 19.36 8.59
N ILE A 296 18.08 19.67 9.01
CA ILE A 296 18.85 20.79 8.47
C ILE A 296 19.25 20.61 7.00
N HIS A 297 19.33 19.36 6.53
CA HIS A 297 19.72 19.02 5.15
C HIS A 297 18.51 18.84 4.23
N ARG A 298 17.29 18.64 4.76
CA ARG A 298 16.07 18.38 3.98
C ARG A 298 15.78 19.45 2.92
N LYS A 299 16.13 20.69 3.19
CA LYS A 299 15.98 21.79 2.23
C LYS A 299 16.75 21.59 0.90
N PHE A 300 17.84 20.84 0.90
CA PHE A 300 18.64 20.55 -0.29
C PHE A 300 18.12 19.34 -1.08
N HIS A 301 17.12 18.63 -0.55
CA HIS A 301 16.54 17.43 -1.12
C HIS A 301 15.02 17.54 -1.24
N HIS A 302 14.52 18.77 -1.35
CA HIS A 302 13.07 19.06 -1.41
C HIS A 302 12.36 18.30 -2.54
N SER A 303 13.03 18.15 -3.68
CA SER A 303 12.53 17.41 -4.85
C SER A 303 12.22 15.94 -4.58
N ALA A 304 12.85 15.29 -3.60
CA ALA A 304 12.54 13.91 -3.25
C ALA A 304 11.07 13.74 -2.80
N MET A 305 10.48 14.76 -2.19
CA MET A 305 9.06 14.71 -1.80
C MET A 305 8.10 15.08 -2.93
N THR A 306 8.57 15.79 -3.97
CA THR A 306 7.69 16.29 -5.03
C THR A 306 7.79 15.50 -6.33
N PHE A 307 8.89 14.79 -6.55
CA PHE A 307 9.19 14.10 -7.81
C PHE A 307 8.13 13.04 -8.18
N SER A 308 7.57 12.33 -7.21
CA SER A 308 6.53 11.33 -7.45
C SER A 308 5.29 11.89 -8.18
N MET A 309 5.04 13.21 -8.08
CA MET A 309 3.93 13.86 -8.77
C MET A 309 4.15 14.00 -10.28
N GLU A 310 5.39 13.94 -10.77
CA GLU A 310 5.69 13.97 -12.21
C GLU A 310 5.10 12.76 -12.96
N TYR A 311 4.93 11.65 -12.25
CA TYR A 311 4.39 10.40 -12.81
C TYR A 311 3.16 9.84 -12.08
N ALA A 312 2.65 10.54 -11.05
CA ALA A 312 1.58 10.06 -10.18
C ALA A 312 0.31 9.60 -10.91
N PHE A 313 0.09 10.07 -12.13
CA PHE A 313 -1.09 9.77 -12.95
C PHE A 313 -0.78 8.90 -14.18
N SER A 314 0.44 8.33 -14.26
CA SER A 314 0.81 7.41 -15.34
C SER A 314 0.25 6.01 -15.14
N GLU A 315 -0.03 5.62 -13.90
CA GLU A 315 -0.54 4.32 -13.49
C GLU A 315 -1.52 4.48 -12.32
N ASN A 316 -2.29 3.45 -12.02
CA ASN A 316 -3.08 3.37 -10.79
C ASN A 316 -2.17 2.91 -9.64
N TYR A 317 -1.67 3.83 -8.84
CA TYR A 317 -0.68 3.50 -7.83
C TYR A 317 -1.27 3.14 -6.46
N ILE A 318 -0.59 2.18 -5.79
CA ILE A 318 -0.62 2.00 -4.34
C ILE A 318 0.69 2.56 -3.79
N LEU A 319 0.63 3.33 -2.72
CA LEU A 319 1.78 3.88 -2.00
C LEU A 319 2.17 2.91 -0.89
N PRO A 320 3.21 2.08 -1.06
CA PRO A 320 3.54 1.04 -0.10
C PRO A 320 4.57 1.53 0.92
N TYR A 321 4.33 1.23 2.19
CA TYR A 321 5.38 1.00 3.18
C TYR A 321 5.24 -0.46 3.61
N SER A 322 5.89 -1.35 2.87
CA SER A 322 5.73 -2.79 2.96
C SER A 322 6.74 -3.47 3.90
N HIS A 323 6.55 -4.77 4.12
CA HIS A 323 7.42 -5.61 4.94
C HIS A 323 8.90 -5.53 4.56
N ASP A 324 9.22 -5.41 3.26
CA ASP A 324 10.61 -5.35 2.78
C ASP A 324 11.40 -4.15 3.32
N GLU A 325 10.70 -3.10 3.74
CA GLU A 325 11.36 -1.89 4.23
C GLU A 325 11.74 -1.95 5.72
N VAL A 326 11.29 -2.94 6.45
CA VAL A 326 11.49 -3.04 7.91
C VAL A 326 12.25 -4.29 8.34
N VAL A 327 13.10 -4.82 7.46
CA VAL A 327 13.88 -6.05 7.63
C VAL A 327 15.32 -5.89 7.14
N HIS A 328 16.16 -6.87 7.41
CA HIS A 328 17.52 -7.01 6.86
C HIS A 328 18.46 -5.81 7.10
N GLY A 329 18.38 -5.18 8.27
CA GLY A 329 19.23 -4.06 8.64
C GLY A 329 18.76 -2.71 8.06
N LYS A 330 17.54 -2.65 7.51
CA LYS A 330 16.94 -1.41 6.99
C LYS A 330 16.32 -0.54 8.09
N ALA A 331 16.29 -0.99 9.34
CA ALA A 331 15.62 -0.42 10.52
C ALA A 331 14.08 -0.40 10.44
N SER A 332 13.38 -0.32 11.58
CA SER A 332 11.93 -0.09 11.63
C SER A 332 11.57 1.30 11.09
N MET A 333 10.33 1.52 10.68
CA MET A 333 9.90 2.81 10.11
C MET A 333 10.27 4.01 10.98
N VAL A 334 10.03 3.93 12.28
CA VAL A 334 10.37 5.02 13.20
C VAL A 334 11.88 5.21 13.35
N ASN A 335 12.67 4.14 13.23
CA ASN A 335 14.13 4.20 13.39
C ASN A 335 14.90 4.56 12.12
N LYS A 336 14.25 4.57 10.94
CA LYS A 336 14.80 5.20 9.73
C LYS A 336 14.90 6.73 9.87
N ILE A 337 14.10 7.33 10.74
CA ILE A 337 13.96 8.77 10.86
C ILE A 337 15.14 9.34 11.67
N CYS A 338 15.80 10.36 11.11
CA CYS A 338 16.83 11.12 11.81
C CYS A 338 16.19 12.09 12.82
N GLY A 339 16.74 12.14 14.03
CA GLY A 339 16.29 13.02 15.11
C GLY A 339 16.26 12.33 16.47
N ASP A 340 15.89 13.08 17.51
CA ASP A 340 15.62 12.53 18.83
C ASP A 340 14.29 11.73 18.85
N TYR A 341 14.00 11.13 20.00
CA TYR A 341 12.83 10.27 20.15
C TYR A 341 11.52 10.97 19.75
N GLU A 342 11.26 12.17 20.26
CA GLU A 342 10.04 12.93 19.99
C GLU A 342 9.95 13.37 18.51
N GLN A 343 11.07 13.75 17.93
CA GLN A 343 11.18 14.15 16.54
C GLN A 343 10.88 12.98 15.60
N LYS A 344 11.34 11.76 15.94
CA LYS A 344 11.05 10.54 15.16
C LYS A 344 9.55 10.28 15.07
N PHE A 345 8.83 10.28 16.19
CA PHE A 345 7.40 10.04 16.23
C PHE A 345 6.58 11.14 15.53
N SER A 346 6.99 12.39 15.71
CA SER A 346 6.34 13.53 15.04
C SER A 346 6.56 13.51 13.53
N THR A 347 7.78 13.19 13.07
CA THR A 347 8.09 13.03 11.64
C THR A 347 7.34 11.86 11.04
N LEU A 348 7.22 10.72 11.74
CA LEU A 348 6.48 9.56 11.27
C LEU A 348 5.00 9.90 11.03
N LYS A 349 4.36 10.60 11.96
CA LYS A 349 2.99 11.10 11.78
C LYS A 349 2.88 12.06 10.58
N THR A 350 3.86 12.92 10.39
CA THR A 350 3.89 13.84 9.24
C THR A 350 4.02 13.08 7.91
N LEU A 351 4.87 12.05 7.86
CA LEU A 351 5.03 11.17 6.70
C LEU A 351 3.73 10.44 6.35
N TYR A 352 3.07 9.84 7.35
CA TYR A 352 1.80 9.15 7.13
C TYR A 352 0.70 10.12 6.68
N GLY A 353 0.65 11.32 7.26
CA GLY A 353 -0.25 12.35 6.77
C GLY A 353 0.06 12.73 5.32
N TYR A 354 1.33 12.85 4.93
CA TYR A 354 1.71 13.08 3.55
C TYR A 354 1.24 11.95 2.62
N MET A 355 1.49 10.69 3.00
CA MET A 355 1.03 9.51 2.25
C MET A 355 -0.48 9.53 2.02
N PHE A 356 -1.26 9.81 3.07
CA PHE A 356 -2.72 9.82 2.95
C PHE A 356 -3.26 10.94 2.06
N ALA A 357 -2.59 12.09 2.05
CA ALA A 357 -2.97 13.21 1.19
C ALA A 357 -2.46 13.09 -0.26
N HIS A 358 -1.36 12.37 -0.51
CA HIS A 358 -0.84 12.14 -1.86
C HIS A 358 -1.81 11.27 -2.68
N PRO A 359 -1.97 11.48 -4.00
CA PRO A 359 -2.74 10.59 -4.87
C PRO A 359 -2.24 9.14 -4.81
N GLY A 360 -3.14 8.18 -4.88
CA GLY A 360 -2.87 6.73 -4.82
C GLY A 360 -3.45 6.05 -3.59
N LYS A 361 -3.63 4.72 -3.65
CA LYS A 361 -4.09 3.89 -2.52
C LYS A 361 -2.99 3.74 -1.48
N LYS A 362 -3.35 3.30 -0.27
CA LYS A 362 -2.43 3.27 0.88
C LYS A 362 -2.15 1.84 1.30
N LEU A 363 -0.89 1.52 1.55
CA LEU A 363 -0.50 0.23 2.12
C LEU A 363 0.48 0.47 3.26
N LEU A 364 0.23 -0.18 4.38
CA LEU A 364 1.07 -0.13 5.55
C LEU A 364 1.28 -1.54 6.11
N PHE A 365 2.53 -1.89 6.39
CA PHE A 365 2.86 -3.16 7.02
C PHE A 365 2.52 -3.17 8.51
N MET A 366 2.14 -4.34 9.01
CA MET A 366 1.80 -4.57 10.43
C MET A 366 2.89 -4.09 11.38
N GLY A 367 2.49 -3.39 12.43
CA GLY A 367 3.36 -2.80 13.44
C GLY A 367 3.75 -1.34 13.15
N ASP A 368 3.76 -0.93 11.90
CA ASP A 368 4.10 0.45 11.52
C ASP A 368 3.03 1.44 11.98
N GLU A 369 1.78 0.98 12.10
CA GLU A 369 0.63 1.78 12.56
C GLU A 369 0.71 2.21 14.03
N PHE A 370 1.57 1.56 14.82
CA PHE A 370 1.90 1.97 16.18
C PHE A 370 3.40 2.19 16.41
N ALA A 371 4.15 2.34 15.30
CA ALA A 371 5.59 2.59 15.31
C ALA A 371 6.40 1.49 16.00
N GLN A 372 6.19 0.22 15.61
CA GLN A 372 7.03 -0.91 16.05
C GLN A 372 8.49 -0.46 16.12
N PHE A 373 9.15 -0.61 17.29
CA PHE A 373 10.42 0.07 17.53
C PHE A 373 11.61 -0.66 16.92
N ILE A 374 11.56 -1.99 16.85
CA ILE A 374 12.58 -2.83 16.24
C ILE A 374 12.14 -3.30 14.86
N GLU A 375 13.07 -3.77 14.05
CA GLU A 375 12.77 -4.44 12.80
C GLU A 375 11.82 -5.62 13.01
N TRP A 376 11.02 -5.91 12.00
CA TRP A 376 10.15 -7.08 12.01
C TRP A 376 10.97 -8.37 12.07
N ASP A 377 10.55 -9.29 12.94
CA ASP A 377 11.10 -10.63 13.06
C ASP A 377 9.95 -11.67 12.98
N TYR A 378 9.97 -12.48 11.93
CA TYR A 378 8.96 -13.54 11.73
C TYR A 378 8.92 -14.59 12.83
N LYS A 379 9.93 -14.67 13.70
CA LYS A 379 10.05 -15.66 14.77
C LYS A 379 9.22 -15.32 15.99
N LYS A 380 8.80 -14.09 16.15
CA LYS A 380 8.03 -13.61 17.31
C LYS A 380 6.87 -12.72 16.89
N GLU A 381 5.94 -12.50 17.81
CA GLU A 381 4.87 -11.51 17.60
C GLU A 381 5.37 -10.07 17.68
N LEU A 382 4.54 -9.13 17.21
CA LEU A 382 4.78 -7.69 17.35
C LEU A 382 4.81 -7.29 18.84
N ASP A 383 5.51 -6.20 19.14
CA ASP A 383 5.66 -5.68 20.50
C ASP A 383 4.37 -4.93 20.94
N TRP A 384 3.27 -5.69 21.13
CA TRP A 384 1.93 -5.17 21.45
C TRP A 384 1.85 -4.36 22.74
N ASN A 385 2.82 -4.51 23.63
CA ASN A 385 2.95 -3.70 24.84
C ASN A 385 3.30 -2.22 24.55
N LEU A 386 3.92 -1.91 23.39
CA LEU A 386 4.34 -0.55 23.07
C LEU A 386 3.18 0.47 23.09
N PRO A 387 2.06 0.28 22.39
CA PRO A 387 0.94 1.22 22.45
C PRO A 387 0.17 1.18 23.78
N GLU A 388 0.36 0.14 24.59
CA GLU A 388 -0.26 0.04 25.92
C GLU A 388 0.52 0.83 26.98
N GLU A 389 1.85 0.78 26.93
CA GLU A 389 2.73 1.33 27.94
C GLU A 389 3.24 2.76 27.61
N TYR A 390 3.39 3.09 26.31
CA TYR A 390 4.04 4.33 25.88
C TYR A 390 3.08 5.25 25.09
N ASP A 391 2.95 6.48 25.54
CA ASP A 391 2.07 7.51 24.95
C ASP A 391 2.44 7.85 23.50
N SER A 392 3.72 7.84 23.15
CA SER A 392 4.20 8.11 21.78
C SER A 392 3.71 7.06 20.79
N HIS A 393 3.81 5.78 21.12
CA HIS A 393 3.32 4.67 20.32
C HIS A 393 1.78 4.65 20.21
N ARG A 394 1.11 4.88 21.35
CA ARG A 394 -0.35 5.04 21.41
C ARG A 394 -0.82 6.22 20.56
N GLY A 395 -0.07 7.32 20.58
CA GLY A 395 -0.33 8.51 19.78
C GLY A 395 -0.25 8.24 18.27
N VAL A 396 0.74 7.44 17.81
CA VAL A 396 0.84 7.04 16.39
C VAL A 396 -0.31 6.10 16.01
N LYS A 397 -0.65 5.11 16.87
CA LYS A 397 -1.80 4.22 16.66
C LYS A 397 -3.10 5.01 16.50
N ASN A 398 -3.37 5.92 17.42
CA ASN A 398 -4.56 6.77 17.37
C ASN A 398 -4.57 7.67 16.14
N PHE A 399 -3.40 8.22 15.77
CA PHE A 399 -3.25 9.03 14.56
C PHE A 399 -3.55 8.25 13.29
N MET A 400 -3.04 7.02 13.17
CA MET A 400 -3.32 6.16 12.01
C MET A 400 -4.81 5.80 11.92
N ALA A 401 -5.44 5.44 13.04
CA ALA A 401 -6.89 5.20 13.07
C ALA A 401 -7.68 6.48 12.68
N GLY A 402 -7.22 7.64 13.15
CA GLY A 402 -7.76 8.95 12.77
C GLY A 402 -7.61 9.25 11.27
N LEU A 403 -6.43 8.98 10.69
CA LEU A 403 -6.16 9.15 9.26
C LEU A 403 -7.04 8.25 8.39
N ASN A 404 -7.14 6.97 8.73
CA ASN A 404 -7.99 6.02 8.01
C ASN A 404 -9.45 6.46 8.01
N ARG A 405 -9.96 6.93 9.17
CA ARG A 405 -11.31 7.47 9.28
C ARG A 405 -11.46 8.71 8.41
N PHE A 406 -10.56 9.67 8.53
CA PHE A 406 -10.54 10.90 7.76
C PHE A 406 -10.52 10.61 6.24
N TYR A 407 -9.65 9.73 5.79
CA TYR A 407 -9.54 9.32 4.39
C TYR A 407 -10.86 8.76 3.86
N ARG A 408 -11.55 7.92 4.62
CA ARG A 408 -12.84 7.34 4.24
C ARG A 408 -13.98 8.36 4.20
N GLU A 409 -13.95 9.37 5.04
CA GLU A 409 -14.99 10.40 5.18
C GLU A 409 -14.85 11.55 4.18
N HIS A 410 -13.62 11.79 3.65
CA HIS A 410 -13.33 12.95 2.82
C HIS A 410 -13.08 12.58 1.35
N PRO A 411 -14.11 12.72 0.47
CA PRO A 411 -14.02 12.40 -0.95
C PRO A 411 -12.89 13.11 -1.72
N ALA A 412 -12.41 14.23 -1.24
CA ALA A 412 -11.29 14.95 -1.83
C ALA A 412 -10.00 14.12 -1.92
N PHE A 413 -9.85 13.10 -1.06
CA PHE A 413 -8.63 12.29 -1.00
C PHE A 413 -8.63 11.08 -1.94
N TYR A 414 -9.81 10.65 -2.46
CA TYR A 414 -9.89 9.40 -3.24
C TYR A 414 -10.75 9.45 -4.50
N GLN A 415 -11.57 10.49 -4.70
CA GLN A 415 -12.47 10.51 -5.86
C GLN A 415 -11.79 10.82 -7.18
N ILE A 416 -10.68 11.55 -7.15
CA ILE A 416 -9.87 11.90 -8.31
C ILE A 416 -8.41 11.66 -7.92
N GLU A 417 -7.90 10.49 -8.29
CA GLU A 417 -6.51 10.08 -8.03
C GLU A 417 -5.72 9.84 -9.33
N ASP A 418 -6.36 10.08 -10.47
CA ASP A 418 -5.90 9.77 -11.82
C ASP A 418 -5.62 11.02 -12.67
N SER A 419 -5.74 12.21 -12.09
CA SER A 419 -5.52 13.45 -12.84
C SER A 419 -5.25 14.67 -11.95
N TRP A 420 -4.68 15.69 -12.56
CA TRP A 420 -4.43 17.00 -11.93
C TRP A 420 -5.71 17.72 -11.49
N ASP A 421 -6.89 17.32 -11.92
CA ASP A 421 -8.15 17.89 -11.42
C ASP A 421 -8.36 17.63 -9.91
N GLY A 422 -7.79 16.54 -9.39
CA GLY A 422 -7.84 16.15 -7.99
C GLY A 422 -6.71 16.74 -7.13
N PHE A 423 -5.68 17.30 -7.74
CA PHE A 423 -4.47 17.75 -7.05
C PHE A 423 -3.94 19.07 -7.63
N GLU A 424 -3.47 19.94 -6.78
CA GLU A 424 -2.76 21.14 -7.23
C GLU A 424 -1.81 21.63 -6.14
N TRP A 425 -0.55 21.87 -6.52
CA TRP A 425 0.44 22.44 -5.62
C TRP A 425 0.09 23.85 -5.16
N MET A 426 0.38 24.18 -3.89
CA MET A 426 0.27 25.51 -3.32
C MET A 426 1.66 26.11 -3.07
N ASN A 427 2.35 25.66 -2.03
CA ASN A 427 3.70 26.11 -1.68
C ASN A 427 4.70 24.99 -2.03
N VAL A 428 4.95 24.75 -3.32
CA VAL A 428 5.85 23.67 -3.76
C VAL A 428 7.33 24.05 -3.67
N GLU A 429 7.65 25.36 -3.82
CA GLU A 429 9.03 25.85 -3.90
C GLU A 429 9.54 26.42 -2.55
N ASP A 430 9.00 25.97 -1.43
CA ASP A 430 9.43 26.45 -0.11
C ASP A 430 10.51 25.57 0.51
N GLU A 431 11.59 25.38 -0.24
CA GLU A 431 12.74 24.54 0.13
C GLU A 431 13.37 25.01 1.45
N GLU A 432 13.55 26.32 1.62
CA GLU A 432 14.21 26.90 2.80
C GLU A 432 13.55 26.50 4.11
N TYR A 433 12.22 26.37 4.10
CA TYR A 433 11.45 25.97 5.29
C TYR A 433 11.10 24.50 5.32
N SER A 434 11.37 23.76 4.23
CA SER A 434 10.94 22.36 4.05
C SER A 434 9.45 22.17 4.37
N VAL A 435 8.65 23.12 3.88
CA VAL A 435 7.19 23.12 3.99
C VAL A 435 6.60 22.80 2.63
N PHE A 436 5.69 21.82 2.61
CA PHE A 436 4.93 21.44 1.42
C PHE A 436 3.47 21.77 1.65
N ALA A 437 2.82 22.27 0.60
CA ALA A 437 1.38 22.44 0.64
C ALA A 437 0.76 22.20 -0.72
N PHE A 438 -0.40 21.54 -0.73
CA PHE A 438 -1.21 21.31 -1.92
C PHE A 438 -2.69 21.22 -1.56
N VAL A 439 -3.56 21.32 -2.57
CA VAL A 439 -4.99 21.10 -2.39
C VAL A 439 -5.43 19.81 -3.04
N ARG A 440 -6.24 19.04 -2.31
CA ARG A 440 -6.99 17.89 -2.83
C ARG A 440 -8.43 18.29 -3.10
N ARG A 441 -9.00 17.73 -4.18
CA ARG A 441 -10.35 18.11 -4.63
C ARG A 441 -11.21 16.88 -4.93
N SER A 442 -12.45 16.93 -4.47
CA SER A 442 -13.47 15.96 -4.89
C SER A 442 -14.09 16.33 -6.25
N LYS A 443 -14.83 15.38 -6.84
CA LYS A 443 -15.59 15.61 -8.08
C LYS A 443 -16.48 16.84 -7.97
N LYS A 444 -16.49 17.66 -9.03
CA LYS A 444 -17.22 18.94 -9.09
C LYS A 444 -16.78 19.95 -8.01
N ARG A 445 -15.60 19.79 -7.43
CA ARG A 445 -15.03 20.65 -6.36
C ARG A 445 -15.99 20.87 -5.17
N LYS A 446 -16.81 19.87 -4.86
CA LYS A 446 -17.74 19.92 -3.71
C LYS A 446 -17.01 20.01 -2.38
N GLU A 447 -15.82 19.44 -2.33
CA GLU A 447 -14.92 19.49 -1.19
C GLU A 447 -13.52 19.81 -1.70
N GLN A 448 -12.84 20.72 -1.03
CA GLN A 448 -11.45 21.09 -1.30
C GLN A 448 -10.73 21.18 0.04
N ILE A 449 -9.63 20.41 0.17
CA ILE A 449 -8.84 20.34 1.41
C ILE A 449 -7.41 20.77 1.08
N VAL A 450 -6.95 21.81 1.76
CA VAL A 450 -5.56 22.28 1.68
C VAL A 450 -4.77 21.52 2.73
N CYS A 451 -3.78 20.74 2.27
CA CYS A 451 -2.89 19.93 3.09
C CYS A 451 -1.55 20.64 3.26
N VAL A 452 -1.06 20.75 4.48
CA VAL A 452 0.19 21.44 4.81
C VAL A 452 1.08 20.54 5.65
N PHE A 453 2.36 20.47 5.31
CA PHE A 453 3.35 19.60 5.94
C PHE A 453 4.60 20.39 6.30
N ASN A 454 5.01 20.33 7.57
CA ASN A 454 6.25 20.92 8.06
C ASN A 454 7.21 19.79 8.44
N PHE A 455 8.25 19.57 7.66
CA PHE A 455 9.26 18.54 7.93
C PHE A 455 10.47 19.08 8.69
N THR A 456 10.31 20.20 9.43
CA THR A 456 11.37 20.75 10.29
C THR A 456 10.93 20.81 11.76
N PRO A 457 11.86 20.72 12.73
CA PRO A 457 11.56 20.88 14.14
C PRO A 457 11.37 22.35 14.54
N VAL A 458 10.98 23.21 13.61
CA VAL A 458 10.78 24.65 13.80
C VAL A 458 9.33 25.01 13.57
N GLU A 459 8.71 25.62 14.57
CA GLU A 459 7.36 26.17 14.45
C GLU A 459 7.33 27.33 13.46
N ARG A 460 6.32 27.41 12.60
CA ARG A 460 6.14 28.49 11.63
C ARG A 460 4.94 29.34 12.01
N ILE A 461 5.19 30.40 12.75
CA ILE A 461 4.15 31.35 13.19
C ILE A 461 3.81 32.31 12.05
N LYS A 462 2.50 32.53 11.82
CA LYS A 462 1.97 33.39 10.73
C LYS A 462 2.57 33.07 9.36
N TYR A 463 2.75 31.77 9.11
CA TYR A 463 3.21 31.32 7.80
C TYR A 463 2.23 31.73 6.71
N GLN A 464 2.75 32.29 5.62
CA GLN A 464 1.94 32.74 4.47
C GLN A 464 1.65 31.57 3.54
N LEU A 465 0.55 30.89 3.80
CA LEU A 465 0.07 29.76 2.99
C LEU A 465 -0.67 30.29 1.77
N GLN A 466 -0.28 29.86 0.58
CA GLN A 466 -1.05 30.12 -0.65
C GLN A 466 -2.41 29.42 -0.57
N ALA A 467 -3.42 30.02 -1.16
CA ALA A 467 -4.80 29.53 -1.11
C ALA A 467 -5.43 29.43 -2.50
N PRO A 468 -6.39 28.51 -2.71
CA PRO A 468 -7.03 28.29 -4.01
C PRO A 468 -7.76 29.52 -4.58
N GLY A 469 -8.27 30.38 -3.69
CA GLY A 469 -9.05 31.56 -4.07
C GLY A 469 -9.52 32.35 -2.84
N PRO A 470 -10.43 33.34 -3.02
CA PRO A 470 -10.98 34.10 -1.91
C PRO A 470 -11.89 33.21 -1.05
N GLY A 471 -11.82 33.35 0.28
CA GLY A 471 -12.62 32.52 1.18
C GLY A 471 -12.06 32.39 2.58
N SER A 472 -12.12 31.20 3.13
CA SER A 472 -11.58 30.87 4.45
C SER A 472 -11.02 29.46 4.51
N LEU A 473 -10.09 29.24 5.45
CA LEU A 473 -9.56 27.93 5.82
C LEU A 473 -10.00 27.59 7.24
N THR A 474 -10.57 26.41 7.41
CA THR A 474 -10.94 25.86 8.73
C THR A 474 -10.11 24.60 8.96
N GLU A 475 -9.30 24.57 10.03
CA GLU A 475 -8.55 23.37 10.40
C GLU A 475 -9.51 22.27 10.81
N ILE A 476 -9.40 21.11 10.13
CA ILE A 476 -10.27 19.95 10.37
C ILE A 476 -9.51 18.72 10.85
N PHE A 477 -8.17 18.69 10.67
CA PHE A 477 -7.31 17.60 11.13
C PHE A 477 -5.89 18.11 11.34
N SER A 478 -5.20 17.63 12.38
CA SER A 478 -3.80 17.94 12.64
C SER A 478 -3.11 16.82 13.42
N SER A 479 -1.87 16.49 13.09
CA SER A 479 -1.04 15.55 13.86
C SER A 479 -0.62 16.07 15.23
N ASP A 480 -0.76 17.39 15.48
CA ASP A 480 -0.46 18.03 16.77
C ASP A 480 -1.63 17.98 17.77
N GLN A 481 -2.73 17.32 17.46
CA GLN A 481 -3.84 17.11 18.39
C GLN A 481 -3.41 16.29 19.61
N ALA A 482 -3.94 16.62 20.78
CA ALA A 482 -3.56 15.97 22.05
C ALA A 482 -3.86 14.45 22.05
N GLU A 483 -4.92 14.02 21.37
CA GLU A 483 -5.27 12.59 21.22
C GLU A 483 -4.23 11.77 20.42
N PHE A 484 -3.36 12.47 19.67
CA PHE A 484 -2.24 11.90 18.91
C PHE A 484 -0.89 12.17 19.60
N SER A 485 -0.90 12.47 20.90
CA SER A 485 0.28 12.86 21.69
C SER A 485 0.98 14.10 21.14
N GLY A 486 0.23 15.05 20.57
CA GLY A 486 0.70 16.36 20.17
C GLY A 486 0.48 17.41 21.25
N ALA A 487 0.97 18.63 21.02
CA ALA A 487 0.83 19.75 21.96
C ALA A 487 -0.56 20.40 21.97
N GLY A 488 -1.45 19.99 21.06
CA GLY A 488 -2.83 20.48 20.98
C GLY A 488 -2.98 21.89 20.40
N ARG A 489 -1.99 22.36 19.63
CA ARG A 489 -2.08 23.65 18.94
C ARG A 489 -3.15 23.59 17.86
N LYS A 490 -3.94 24.65 17.74
CA LYS A 490 -5.04 24.70 16.77
C LYS A 490 -5.16 26.06 16.14
N ASN A 491 -5.28 26.08 14.82
CA ASN A 491 -5.63 27.28 14.09
C ASN A 491 -7.11 27.62 14.27
N ARG A 492 -7.41 28.86 14.60
CA ARG A 492 -8.78 29.39 14.43
C ARG A 492 -9.09 29.49 12.93
N LYS A 493 -10.36 29.62 12.56
CA LYS A 493 -10.77 29.88 11.18
C LYS A 493 -9.99 31.05 10.60
N LYS A 494 -9.24 30.82 9.52
CA LYS A 494 -8.35 31.81 8.88
C LYS A 494 -9.04 32.41 7.68
N LYS A 495 -9.11 33.73 7.62
CA LYS A 495 -9.61 34.46 6.45
C LYS A 495 -8.53 34.55 5.41
N ILE A 496 -8.88 34.24 4.16
CA ILE A 496 -8.02 34.41 3.01
C ILE A 496 -8.08 35.87 2.54
N ARG A 497 -6.93 36.44 2.25
CA ARG A 497 -6.80 37.81 1.73
C ARG A 497 -6.05 37.82 0.40
N LYS A 498 -6.22 38.86 -0.37
CA LYS A 498 -5.41 39.12 -1.55
C LYS A 498 -3.96 39.41 -1.14
N ARG A 499 -2.99 38.86 -1.86
CA ARG A 499 -1.55 39.07 -1.63
C ARG A 499 -1.16 40.55 -1.87
N LYS A 500 -0.28 41.04 -1.03
CA LYS A 500 0.31 42.38 -1.14
C LYS A 500 1.70 42.28 -1.75
N LYS A 501 2.22 43.39 -2.30
CA LYS A 501 3.60 43.45 -2.85
C LYS A 501 4.69 43.14 -1.81
N THR A 502 4.39 43.33 -0.51
CA THR A 502 5.31 43.10 0.62
C THR A 502 5.29 41.66 1.14
N ASP A 503 4.35 40.86 0.67
CA ASP A 503 4.24 39.46 1.10
C ASP A 503 5.38 38.63 0.48
N ARG A 504 5.76 37.55 1.17
CA ARG A 504 6.78 36.61 0.70
C ARG A 504 6.39 36.03 -0.65
N LYS A 505 7.37 35.84 -1.51
CA LYS A 505 7.23 35.16 -2.79
C LYS A 505 7.61 33.69 -2.65
N PHE A 506 6.92 32.82 -3.38
CA PHE A 506 7.11 31.37 -3.38
C PHE A 506 7.42 30.85 -4.81
N GLY A 507 8.20 31.63 -5.58
CA GLY A 507 8.59 31.29 -6.95
C GLY A 507 7.58 31.71 -8.03
N GLU A 508 7.64 31.07 -9.19
CA GLU A 508 6.83 31.44 -10.37
C GLU A 508 5.33 31.10 -10.21
N THR A 509 4.99 30.18 -9.29
CA THR A 509 3.61 29.72 -9.03
C THR A 509 2.84 30.59 -8.05
N ASP A 510 3.32 31.82 -7.81
CA ASP A 510 2.70 32.77 -6.87
C ASP A 510 1.22 33.00 -7.15
N ARG A 511 0.39 32.67 -6.15
CA ARG A 511 -1.06 32.88 -6.21
C ARG A 511 -1.47 34.24 -5.69
N ASP A 512 -2.61 34.73 -6.17
CA ASP A 512 -3.18 36.02 -5.76
C ASP A 512 -3.68 36.03 -4.32
N TYR A 513 -3.90 34.86 -3.70
CA TYR A 513 -4.54 34.72 -2.40
C TYR A 513 -3.68 33.95 -1.42
N ILE A 514 -3.64 34.46 -0.18
CA ILE A 514 -2.91 33.83 0.94
C ILE A 514 -3.72 33.84 2.22
N ALA A 515 -3.40 32.90 3.11
CA ALA A 515 -3.85 32.89 4.51
C ALA A 515 -2.64 32.85 5.45
N GLU A 516 -2.73 33.47 6.62
CA GLU A 516 -1.71 33.37 7.65
C GLU A 516 -2.09 32.26 8.63
N VAL A 517 -1.29 31.20 8.65
CA VAL A 517 -1.50 30.01 9.49
C VAL A 517 -0.31 29.78 10.41
N ASP A 518 -0.55 29.10 11.53
CA ASP A 518 0.52 28.67 12.43
C ASP A 518 0.72 27.16 12.20
N ILE A 519 1.96 26.75 11.91
CA ILE A 519 2.29 25.35 11.57
C ILE A 519 3.22 24.82 12.68
N PRO A 520 2.78 23.82 13.47
CA PRO A 520 3.62 23.20 14.47
C PRO A 520 4.88 22.55 13.88
N PRO A 521 5.91 22.30 14.68
CA PRO A 521 7.07 21.53 14.24
C PRO A 521 6.68 20.11 13.81
N LEU A 522 7.33 19.57 12.78
CA LEU A 522 7.19 18.17 12.35
C LEU A 522 5.71 17.71 12.35
N SER A 523 4.88 18.41 11.58
CA SER A 523 3.43 18.24 11.64
C SER A 523 2.76 18.29 10.28
N VAL A 524 1.58 17.68 10.22
CA VAL A 524 0.62 17.81 9.12
C VAL A 524 -0.66 18.48 9.62
N ILE A 525 -1.20 19.37 8.80
CA ILE A 525 -2.50 20.01 9.03
C ILE A 525 -3.33 19.92 7.75
N TYR A 526 -4.61 19.58 7.89
CA TYR A 526 -5.60 19.65 6.81
C TYR A 526 -6.61 20.74 7.10
N PHE A 527 -6.80 21.63 6.12
CA PHE A 527 -7.75 22.72 6.18
C PHE A 527 -8.87 22.52 5.14
N LEU A 528 -10.10 22.55 5.59
CA LEU A 528 -11.23 22.69 4.67
C LEU A 528 -11.22 24.12 4.09
N TYR A 529 -11.18 24.20 2.75
CA TYR A 529 -11.32 25.47 2.05
C TYR A 529 -12.81 25.73 1.75
N GLU A 530 -13.28 26.90 2.16
CA GLU A 530 -14.63 27.40 1.89
C GLU A 530 -14.50 28.65 1.02
N GLU A 531 -14.99 28.57 -0.22
CA GLU A 531 -14.98 29.68 -1.17
C GLU A 531 -15.93 30.80 -0.69
N ALA A 532 -15.51 32.07 -0.87
CA ALA A 532 -16.36 33.21 -0.56
C ALA A 532 -17.56 33.27 -1.51
N GLU A 533 -18.77 33.43 -0.95
CA GLU A 533 -19.97 33.64 -1.76
C GLU A 533 -19.79 34.84 -2.70
N THR A 534 -19.82 34.60 -3.99
CA THR A 534 -19.87 35.67 -4.98
C THR A 534 -21.28 36.26 -5.04
N SER A 535 -21.39 37.52 -5.46
CA SER A 535 -22.69 38.19 -5.59
C SER A 535 -23.68 37.49 -6.56
N SER A 536 -23.18 36.64 -7.46
CA SER A 536 -23.97 35.77 -8.35
C SER A 536 -24.53 34.53 -7.64
N THR A 537 -23.78 33.93 -6.72
CA THR A 537 -24.22 32.79 -5.91
C THR A 537 -25.28 33.18 -4.89
N ARG A 538 -25.17 34.38 -4.31
CA ARG A 538 -26.23 34.95 -3.42
C ARG A 538 -27.57 35.16 -4.14
N LYS A 539 -27.57 35.43 -5.44
CA LYS A 539 -28.79 35.56 -6.24
C LYS A 539 -29.44 34.21 -6.54
N ARG A 540 -28.66 33.15 -6.82
CA ARG A 540 -29.22 31.79 -7.04
C ARG A 540 -29.84 31.21 -5.78
N ASN A 541 -29.14 31.24 -4.65
CA ASN A 541 -29.64 30.68 -3.37
C ASN A 541 -30.90 31.43 -2.85
N LYS A 542 -31.15 32.69 -3.28
CA LYS A 542 -32.39 33.40 -2.98
C LYS A 542 -33.55 33.06 -3.91
N ILE A 543 -33.30 32.47 -5.06
CA ILE A 543 -34.33 32.04 -6.02
C ILE A 543 -34.80 30.62 -5.66
N ASP A 544 -33.88 29.74 -5.18
CA ASP A 544 -34.22 28.37 -4.77
C ASP A 544 -34.90 28.27 -3.38
N GLN A 545 -34.97 29.39 -2.62
CA GLN A 545 -35.69 29.49 -1.35
C GLN A 545 -37.05 30.23 -1.45
N LYS A 546 -37.50 30.57 -2.65
CA LYS A 546 -38.84 31.09 -2.94
C LYS A 546 -39.61 30.09 -3.81
#